data_591f044b8dcc5b4ced3c3de7cdfad14a
#
_entry.id   591f044b8dcc5b4ced3c3de7cdfad14a
#
_cell.length_a   1.000
_cell.length_b   1.000
_cell.length_c   1.000
_cell.angle_alpha   90.00
_cell.angle_beta   90.00
_cell.angle_gamma   90.00
#
_symmetry.space_group_name_H-M   'P 1'
#
loop_
_entity.id
_entity.type
_entity.pdbx_description
1 polymer ?
#
loop_
_entity_poly.entity_id
_entity_poly.type
_entity_poly.pdbx_seq_one_letter_code
_entity_poly.pdbx_strand_id
1 'polypeptide(L)'
;GFKMAHVYVGNQVTDGIGGGICQVSSTLYNAALLSDMKIVSRTNHSMPVGYVPLGRDATVSYGRIDFVFENDKPYPVSVKASVSGTNITVSIVGSKTEDYTVAIVTDGAKAVPYSTVKVEDSTLPEGQIKVITKGVNGSVVNSYRVYKKNGAEYSRKYEAKSTYSPTAEKIAVGTKKVQTPTPQPPAAEPENPPAEETPDIGTTEPTPPQTE
;
A
#
# COMPACT_ATOMS: atom_id res chain seq x y z
N GLY A 1 14.31 -6.06 27.05
CA GLY A 1 13.37 -6.92 26.35
C GLY A 1 12.84 -6.24 25.09
N PHE A 2 12.25 -6.99 24.18
CA PHE A 2 11.60 -6.45 22.99
C PHE A 2 10.38 -5.62 23.37
N LYS A 3 10.13 -4.54 22.62
CA LYS A 3 8.99 -3.65 22.81
C LYS A 3 7.95 -3.88 21.74
N MET A 4 6.72 -3.40 22.01
CA MET A 4 5.68 -3.31 20.99
C MET A 4 6.10 -2.33 19.90
N ALA A 5 5.97 -2.74 18.64
CA ALA A 5 6.20 -1.91 17.46
C ALA A 5 5.50 -2.53 16.26
N HIS A 6 5.49 -1.86 15.12
CA HIS A 6 4.89 -2.39 13.90
C HIS A 6 5.59 -3.66 13.42
N VAL A 7 4.82 -4.71 13.19
CA VAL A 7 5.24 -5.99 12.61
C VAL A 7 4.38 -6.31 11.39
N TYR A 8 4.93 -7.08 10.46
CA TYR A 8 4.19 -7.55 9.28
C TYR A 8 3.64 -8.95 9.56
N VAL A 9 2.32 -9.11 9.53
CA VAL A 9 1.63 -10.40 9.70
C VAL A 9 0.60 -10.55 8.60
N GLY A 10 0.72 -11.58 7.76
CA GLY A 10 -0.27 -11.92 6.73
C GLY A 10 -0.61 -10.77 5.77
N ASN A 11 0.38 -10.05 5.23
CA ASN A 11 0.22 -8.87 4.37
C ASN A 11 -0.43 -7.64 5.04
N GLN A 12 -0.43 -7.58 6.36
CA GLN A 12 -0.91 -6.44 7.13
C GLN A 12 0.17 -5.95 8.09
N VAL A 13 0.15 -4.64 8.36
CA VAL A 13 0.95 -4.03 9.43
C VAL A 13 0.10 -4.05 10.69
N THR A 14 0.62 -4.63 11.75
CA THR A 14 -0.03 -4.69 13.07
C THR A 14 0.99 -4.40 14.17
N ASP A 15 0.53 -4.12 15.37
CA ASP A 15 1.42 -3.97 16.51
C ASP A 15 1.74 -5.35 17.11
N GLY A 16 3.02 -5.58 17.36
CA GLY A 16 3.51 -6.83 17.93
C GLY A 16 4.83 -6.65 18.67
N ILE A 17 5.16 -7.65 19.50
CA ILE A 17 6.44 -7.67 20.19
C ILE A 17 7.53 -8.02 19.18
N GLY A 18 8.63 -7.25 19.16
CA GLY A 18 9.79 -7.49 18.30
C GLY A 18 9.78 -6.72 16.99
N GLY A 19 8.99 -5.65 16.88
CA GLY A 19 9.14 -4.67 15.80
C GLY A 19 10.57 -4.17 15.69
N GLY A 20 11.10 -4.06 14.45
CA GLY A 20 12.48 -3.68 14.19
C GLY A 20 13.48 -4.84 14.06
N ILE A 21 13.16 -6.06 14.50
CA ILE A 21 14.09 -7.22 14.37
C ILE A 21 14.45 -7.47 12.91
N CYS A 22 13.49 -7.42 11.99
CA CYS A 22 13.75 -7.61 10.57
C CYS A 22 14.58 -6.46 9.94
N GLN A 23 14.55 -5.27 10.51
CA GLN A 23 15.47 -4.20 10.12
C GLN A 23 16.91 -4.55 10.51
N VAL A 24 17.12 -5.13 11.70
CA VAL A 24 18.44 -5.61 12.16
C VAL A 24 18.95 -6.71 11.23
N SER A 25 18.14 -7.75 10.96
CA SER A 25 18.55 -8.86 10.09
C SER A 25 18.81 -8.42 8.66
N SER A 26 18.00 -7.49 8.11
CA SER A 26 18.24 -6.92 6.78
C SER A 26 19.52 -6.09 6.72
N THR A 27 19.83 -5.32 7.76
CA THR A 27 21.08 -4.55 7.84
C THR A 27 22.29 -5.48 7.93
N LEU A 28 22.20 -6.55 8.74
CA LEU A 28 23.24 -7.59 8.84
C LEU A 28 23.42 -8.34 7.50
N TYR A 29 22.32 -8.67 6.80
CA TYR A 29 22.37 -9.27 5.47
C TYR A 29 23.16 -8.42 4.48
N ASN A 30 22.90 -7.10 4.45
CA ASN A 30 23.66 -6.19 3.60
C ASN A 30 25.13 -6.11 3.99
N ALA A 31 25.44 -6.11 5.29
CA ALA A 31 26.83 -6.13 5.75
C ALA A 31 27.53 -7.44 5.34
N ALA A 32 26.85 -8.60 5.44
CA ALA A 32 27.39 -9.88 4.99
C ALA A 32 27.64 -9.91 3.48
N LEU A 33 26.71 -9.38 2.67
CA LEU A 33 26.91 -9.27 1.21
C LEU A 33 28.10 -8.38 0.83
N LEU A 34 28.19 -7.19 1.46
CA LEU A 34 29.27 -6.23 1.18
C LEU A 34 30.64 -6.73 1.66
N SER A 35 30.68 -7.59 2.68
CA SER A 35 31.88 -8.24 3.18
C SER A 35 32.20 -9.56 2.48
N ASP A 36 31.47 -9.87 1.41
CA ASP A 36 31.61 -11.10 0.62
C ASP A 36 31.53 -12.39 1.43
N MET A 37 30.69 -12.41 2.48
CA MET A 37 30.41 -13.62 3.25
C MET A 37 29.48 -14.53 2.46
N LYS A 38 29.56 -15.84 2.70
CA LYS A 38 28.69 -16.83 2.09
C LYS A 38 27.29 -16.76 2.74
N ILE A 39 26.24 -16.47 1.97
CA ILE A 39 24.87 -16.54 2.44
C ILE A 39 24.40 -17.99 2.39
N VAL A 40 23.98 -18.52 3.54
CA VAL A 40 23.50 -19.90 3.69
C VAL A 40 21.97 -19.95 3.60
N SER A 41 21.29 -19.04 4.30
CA SER A 41 19.83 -18.94 4.29
C SER A 41 19.38 -17.51 4.37
N ARG A 42 18.48 -17.13 3.48
CA ARG A 42 17.82 -15.82 3.50
C ARG A 42 16.43 -15.91 2.89
N THR A 43 15.44 -15.33 3.55
CA THR A 43 14.07 -15.18 3.04
C THR A 43 13.74 -13.67 2.95
N ASN A 44 13.19 -13.22 1.81
CA ASN A 44 12.66 -11.86 1.71
C ASN A 44 11.28 -11.75 2.36
N HIS A 45 10.87 -10.53 2.72
CA HIS A 45 9.52 -10.29 3.20
C HIS A 45 8.48 -10.56 2.11
N SER A 46 7.25 -10.89 2.53
CA SER A 46 6.13 -11.06 1.61
C SER A 46 5.73 -9.75 0.91
N MET A 47 5.99 -8.59 1.55
CA MET A 47 5.75 -7.26 1.02
C MET A 47 7.02 -6.41 1.09
N PRO A 48 7.16 -5.37 0.23
CA PRO A 48 8.28 -4.44 0.31
C PRO A 48 8.36 -3.76 1.68
N VAL A 49 9.57 -3.63 2.21
CA VAL A 49 9.86 -2.88 3.43
C VAL A 49 10.49 -1.52 3.07
N GLY A 50 10.24 -0.50 3.90
CA GLY A 50 10.67 0.86 3.58
C GLY A 50 12.11 1.21 3.98
N TYR A 51 12.81 0.34 4.72
CA TYR A 51 14.14 0.64 5.28
C TYR A 51 15.33 0.10 4.46
N VAL A 52 15.09 -0.71 3.43
CA VAL A 52 16.09 -1.16 2.46
C VAL A 52 15.50 -1.22 1.05
N PRO A 53 16.31 -1.11 -0.01
CA PRO A 53 15.86 -1.34 -1.39
C PRO A 53 15.32 -2.76 -1.60
N LEU A 54 14.48 -2.94 -2.61
CA LEU A 54 13.98 -4.26 -3.04
C LEU A 54 15.13 -5.23 -3.28
N GLY A 55 14.97 -6.50 -2.85
CA GLY A 55 15.98 -7.54 -3.02
C GLY A 55 17.10 -7.50 -1.98
N ARG A 56 17.07 -6.56 -1.04
CA ARG A 56 18.10 -6.35 -0.02
C ARG A 56 17.62 -6.56 1.42
N ASP A 57 16.40 -7.02 1.60
CA ASP A 57 15.81 -7.34 2.88
C ASP A 57 16.06 -8.81 3.28
N ALA A 58 16.03 -9.10 4.57
CA ALA A 58 16.05 -10.43 5.13
C ALA A 58 15.08 -10.51 6.30
N THR A 59 14.03 -11.32 6.15
CA THR A 59 13.04 -11.53 7.21
C THR A 59 13.52 -12.60 8.19
N VAL A 60 13.17 -12.42 9.45
CA VAL A 60 13.35 -13.42 10.50
C VAL A 60 12.07 -13.57 11.30
N SER A 61 11.83 -14.81 11.77
CA SER A 61 10.69 -15.12 12.64
C SER A 61 11.11 -16.22 13.61
N TYR A 62 11.01 -15.95 14.91
CA TYR A 62 11.46 -16.88 15.94
C TYR A 62 10.92 -18.29 15.75
N GLY A 63 11.84 -19.26 15.72
CA GLY A 63 11.54 -20.67 15.53
C GLY A 63 11.00 -21.08 14.14
N ARG A 64 11.02 -20.18 13.14
CA ARG A 64 10.49 -20.45 11.80
C ARG A 64 11.39 -20.02 10.66
N ILE A 65 11.93 -18.80 10.70
CA ILE A 65 12.72 -18.21 9.61
C ILE A 65 13.95 -17.60 10.20
N ASP A 66 15.12 -18.06 9.75
CA ASP A 66 16.41 -17.55 10.15
C ASP A 66 17.14 -16.91 8.97
N PHE A 67 17.94 -15.90 9.27
CA PHE A 67 18.98 -15.41 8.40
C PHE A 67 20.31 -16.02 8.84
N VAL A 68 20.96 -16.76 7.94
CA VAL A 68 22.22 -17.48 8.22
C VAL A 68 23.26 -17.14 7.18
N PHE A 69 24.45 -16.76 7.62
CA PHE A 69 25.62 -16.61 6.77
C PHE A 69 26.82 -17.32 7.41
N GLU A 70 27.81 -17.66 6.59
CA GLU A 70 29.02 -18.35 6.96
C GLU A 70 30.23 -17.48 6.66
N ASN A 71 31.16 -17.40 7.59
CA ASN A 71 32.48 -16.88 7.31
C ASN A 71 33.30 -17.95 6.58
N ASP A 72 33.33 -17.87 5.25
CA ASP A 72 34.08 -18.75 4.37
C ASP A 72 35.50 -18.24 4.10
N LYS A 73 35.97 -17.22 4.86
CA LYS A 73 37.29 -16.63 4.72
C LYS A 73 38.30 -17.30 5.66
N PRO A 74 39.60 -17.26 5.32
CA PRO A 74 40.65 -17.93 6.13
C PRO A 74 41.01 -17.16 7.42
N TYR A 75 40.32 -16.08 7.73
CA TYR A 75 40.54 -15.22 8.90
C TYR A 75 39.26 -15.01 9.71
N PRO A 76 39.37 -14.79 11.04
CA PRO A 76 38.19 -14.50 11.86
C PRO A 76 37.59 -13.14 11.53
N VAL A 77 36.29 -13.03 11.75
CA VAL A 77 35.55 -11.76 11.62
C VAL A 77 34.79 -11.45 12.91
N SER A 78 34.61 -10.16 13.17
CA SER A 78 33.79 -9.66 14.26
C SER A 78 32.59 -8.91 13.70
N VAL A 79 31.39 -9.24 14.17
CA VAL A 79 30.16 -8.48 13.87
C VAL A 79 29.98 -7.41 14.93
N LYS A 80 29.90 -6.14 14.50
CA LYS A 80 29.65 -4.99 15.37
C LYS A 80 28.35 -4.33 14.95
N ALA A 81 27.53 -3.93 15.92
CA ALA A 81 26.29 -3.21 15.67
C ALA A 81 26.17 -2.02 16.62
N SER A 82 25.62 -0.94 16.12
CA SER A 82 25.31 0.26 16.93
C SER A 82 23.99 0.88 16.46
N VAL A 83 23.30 1.56 17.37
CA VAL A 83 22.06 2.28 17.11
C VAL A 83 22.26 3.73 17.53
N SER A 84 21.88 4.67 16.66
CA SER A 84 21.88 6.10 16.92
C SER A 84 20.57 6.70 16.42
N GLY A 85 19.71 7.15 17.32
CA GLY A 85 18.34 7.56 17.00
C GLY A 85 17.56 6.40 16.37
N THR A 86 17.10 6.59 15.16
CA THR A 86 16.36 5.58 14.37
C THR A 86 17.24 4.79 13.40
N ASN A 87 18.55 5.07 13.39
CA ASN A 87 19.48 4.43 12.48
C ASN A 87 20.19 3.25 13.15
N ILE A 88 20.27 2.12 12.45
CA ILE A 88 21.11 0.99 12.82
C ILE A 88 22.29 0.88 11.86
N THR A 89 23.46 0.65 12.39
CA THR A 89 24.69 0.37 11.65
C THR A 89 25.22 -0.99 12.04
N VAL A 90 25.50 -1.83 11.05
CA VAL A 90 26.15 -3.14 11.23
C VAL A 90 27.42 -3.17 10.41
N SER A 91 28.50 -3.62 11.02
CA SER A 91 29.83 -3.77 10.38
C SER A 91 30.36 -5.17 10.61
N ILE A 92 30.93 -5.77 9.58
CA ILE A 92 31.73 -6.99 9.68
C ILE A 92 33.20 -6.55 9.53
N VAL A 93 33.99 -6.79 10.57
CA VAL A 93 35.38 -6.35 10.69
C VAL A 93 36.26 -7.57 10.70
N GLY A 94 37.26 -7.58 9.83
CA GLY A 94 38.25 -8.66 9.70
C GLY A 94 39.44 -8.19 8.87
N SER A 95 40.40 -9.08 8.65
CA SER A 95 41.52 -8.83 7.74
C SER A 95 41.03 -8.99 6.30
N LYS A 96 41.23 -7.93 5.49
CA LYS A 96 40.90 -7.98 4.07
C LYS A 96 42.18 -8.26 3.29
N THR A 97 42.20 -9.38 2.59
CA THR A 97 43.35 -9.79 1.74
C THR A 97 43.07 -9.61 0.25
N GLU A 98 41.80 -9.41 -0.10
CA GLU A 98 41.34 -9.25 -1.48
C GLU A 98 41.53 -7.79 -1.96
N ASP A 99 41.88 -7.62 -3.21
CA ASP A 99 42.11 -6.32 -3.85
C ASP A 99 40.88 -5.77 -4.59
N TYR A 100 39.69 -6.34 -4.30
CA TYR A 100 38.42 -5.91 -4.86
C TYR A 100 37.46 -5.32 -3.81
N THR A 101 36.46 -4.61 -4.28
CA THR A 101 35.31 -4.19 -3.49
C THR A 101 34.03 -4.87 -4.00
N VAL A 102 33.07 -5.07 -3.12
CA VAL A 102 31.76 -5.64 -3.46
C VAL A 102 30.71 -4.54 -3.45
N ALA A 103 29.89 -4.50 -4.47
CA ALA A 103 28.67 -3.71 -4.53
C ALA A 103 27.47 -4.64 -4.71
N ILE A 104 26.29 -4.21 -4.23
CA ILE A 104 25.05 -4.94 -4.44
C ILE A 104 24.26 -4.18 -5.49
N VAL A 105 23.88 -4.88 -6.56
CA VAL A 105 23.08 -4.35 -7.66
C VAL A 105 21.83 -5.20 -7.79
N THR A 106 20.70 -4.56 -8.03
CA THR A 106 19.45 -5.23 -8.37
C THR A 106 19.06 -4.91 -9.81
N ASP A 107 18.51 -5.87 -10.53
CA ASP A 107 17.88 -5.60 -11.82
C ASP A 107 16.60 -4.76 -11.62
N GLY A 108 16.07 -4.19 -12.69
CA GLY A 108 14.80 -3.46 -12.64
C GLY A 108 13.67 -4.33 -12.10
N ALA A 109 12.95 -3.85 -11.09
CA ALA A 109 11.83 -4.58 -10.50
C ALA A 109 10.72 -4.77 -11.54
N LYS A 110 10.29 -6.02 -11.74
CA LYS A 110 9.14 -6.35 -12.58
C LYS A 110 7.89 -6.31 -11.72
N ALA A 111 6.91 -5.47 -12.10
CA ALA A 111 5.64 -5.38 -11.39
C ALA A 111 4.83 -6.68 -11.54
N VAL A 112 4.20 -7.10 -10.44
CA VAL A 112 3.18 -8.15 -10.42
C VAL A 112 1.85 -7.46 -10.14
N PRO A 113 0.92 -7.41 -11.11
CA PRO A 113 -0.34 -6.71 -10.95
C PRO A 113 -1.15 -7.23 -9.77
N TYR A 114 -1.84 -6.34 -9.08
CA TYR A 114 -2.82 -6.72 -8.06
C TYR A 114 -4.14 -7.15 -8.73
N SER A 115 -4.94 -7.94 -8.02
CA SER A 115 -6.31 -8.29 -8.36
C SER A 115 -7.30 -7.39 -7.63
N THR A 116 -8.53 -7.26 -8.17
CA THR A 116 -9.63 -6.55 -7.50
C THR A 116 -10.64 -7.56 -6.98
N VAL A 117 -10.95 -7.46 -5.68
CA VAL A 117 -11.99 -8.24 -5.00
C VAL A 117 -13.20 -7.34 -4.79
N LYS A 118 -14.37 -7.76 -5.29
CA LYS A 118 -15.64 -7.08 -5.14
C LYS A 118 -16.39 -7.67 -3.93
N VAL A 119 -16.95 -6.80 -3.09
CA VAL A 119 -17.81 -7.18 -1.94
C VAL A 119 -19.11 -6.40 -2.09
N GLU A 120 -20.22 -7.09 -1.98
CA GLU A 120 -21.53 -6.44 -1.99
C GLU A 120 -21.75 -5.61 -0.73
N ASP A 121 -22.35 -4.42 -0.90
CA ASP A 121 -22.70 -3.52 0.18
C ASP A 121 -24.15 -3.03 0.00
N SER A 122 -25.05 -3.56 0.84
CA SER A 122 -26.47 -3.21 0.83
C SER A 122 -26.77 -1.81 1.39
N THR A 123 -25.78 -1.12 1.92
CA THR A 123 -25.94 0.26 2.41
C THR A 123 -25.65 1.29 1.32
N LEU A 124 -24.89 0.91 0.29
CA LEU A 124 -24.58 1.76 -0.87
C LEU A 124 -25.65 1.62 -1.96
N PRO A 125 -26.05 2.71 -2.62
CA PRO A 125 -26.93 2.67 -3.79
C PRO A 125 -26.39 1.75 -4.87
N GLU A 126 -27.28 1.07 -5.60
CA GLU A 126 -26.95 0.22 -6.73
C GLU A 126 -26.11 0.97 -7.77
N GLY A 127 -25.01 0.35 -8.23
CA GLY A 127 -24.05 0.94 -9.17
C GLY A 127 -22.97 1.84 -8.53
N GLN A 128 -23.08 2.20 -7.26
CA GLN A 128 -22.00 2.91 -6.58
C GLN A 128 -20.87 1.96 -6.18
N ILE A 129 -19.64 2.47 -6.27
CA ILE A 129 -18.43 1.73 -5.90
C ILE A 129 -17.67 2.55 -4.87
N LYS A 130 -17.23 1.89 -3.79
CA LYS A 130 -16.38 2.47 -2.75
C LYS A 130 -15.13 1.63 -2.57
N VAL A 131 -13.95 2.23 -2.67
CA VAL A 131 -12.68 1.54 -2.39
C VAL A 131 -12.55 1.35 -0.88
N ILE A 132 -12.48 0.09 -0.44
CA ILE A 132 -12.25 -0.31 0.96
C ILE A 132 -10.74 -0.41 1.23
N THR A 133 -10.00 -1.07 0.33
CA THR A 133 -8.56 -1.22 0.41
C THR A 133 -7.98 -0.94 -0.98
N LYS A 134 -7.01 -0.04 -1.04
CA LYS A 134 -6.32 0.27 -2.29
C LYS A 134 -5.40 -0.87 -2.69
N GLY A 135 -5.45 -1.28 -3.96
CA GLY A 135 -4.55 -2.26 -4.53
C GLY A 135 -3.11 -1.75 -4.59
N VAL A 136 -2.15 -2.64 -4.36
CA VAL A 136 -0.72 -2.35 -4.50
C VAL A 136 -0.09 -3.47 -5.32
N ASN A 137 0.63 -3.11 -6.39
CA ASN A 137 1.35 -4.09 -7.18
C ASN A 137 2.45 -4.75 -6.35
N GLY A 138 2.61 -6.05 -6.52
CA GLY A 138 3.78 -6.79 -6.10
C GLY A 138 4.98 -6.51 -7.00
N SER A 139 6.11 -7.13 -6.69
CA SER A 139 7.35 -6.97 -7.44
C SER A 139 8.18 -8.24 -7.45
N VAL A 140 8.90 -8.47 -8.53
CA VAL A 140 9.96 -9.48 -8.62
C VAL A 140 11.25 -8.79 -9.00
N VAL A 141 12.32 -9.08 -8.26
CA VAL A 141 13.65 -8.48 -8.49
C VAL A 141 14.74 -9.54 -8.25
N ASN A 142 15.79 -9.50 -9.06
CA ASN A 142 16.99 -10.28 -8.79
C ASN A 142 18.09 -9.38 -8.23
N SER A 143 18.89 -9.89 -7.30
CA SER A 143 20.05 -9.22 -6.74
C SER A 143 21.34 -9.93 -7.13
N TYR A 144 22.41 -9.13 -7.25
CA TYR A 144 23.72 -9.56 -7.69
C TYR A 144 24.79 -8.93 -6.80
N ARG A 145 25.82 -9.68 -6.48
CA ARG A 145 27.10 -9.10 -6.03
C ARG A 145 27.92 -8.72 -7.25
N VAL A 146 28.36 -7.50 -7.27
CA VAL A 146 29.23 -6.95 -8.31
C VAL A 146 30.61 -6.71 -7.71
N TYR A 147 31.60 -7.38 -8.24
CA TYR A 147 32.99 -7.30 -7.80
C TYR A 147 33.71 -6.27 -8.64
N LYS A 148 34.31 -5.29 -7.97
CA LYS A 148 35.01 -4.18 -8.63
C LYS A 148 36.48 -4.15 -8.23
N LYS A 149 37.36 -4.03 -9.23
CA LYS A 149 38.79 -3.83 -9.07
C LYS A 149 39.18 -2.49 -9.72
N ASN A 150 39.88 -1.62 -8.99
CA ASN A 150 40.19 -0.27 -9.44
C ASN A 150 38.95 0.53 -9.92
N GLY A 151 37.78 0.32 -9.25
CA GLY A 151 36.53 0.98 -9.60
C GLY A 151 35.73 0.36 -10.75
N ALA A 152 36.34 -0.51 -11.57
CA ALA A 152 35.73 -1.18 -12.71
C ALA A 152 35.12 -2.54 -12.28
N GLU A 153 33.95 -2.86 -12.79
CA GLU A 153 33.36 -4.21 -12.64
C GLU A 153 34.16 -5.21 -13.44
N TYR A 154 34.59 -6.29 -12.79
CA TYR A 154 35.26 -7.39 -13.45
C TYR A 154 34.54 -8.72 -13.33
N SER A 155 33.60 -8.82 -12.37
CA SER A 155 32.80 -10.03 -12.16
C SER A 155 31.46 -9.69 -11.54
N ARG A 156 30.46 -10.51 -11.83
CA ARG A 156 29.12 -10.42 -11.26
C ARG A 156 28.62 -11.83 -10.89
N LYS A 157 28.08 -11.96 -9.68
CA LYS A 157 27.49 -13.22 -9.18
C LYS A 157 26.01 -12.98 -8.88
N TYR A 158 25.16 -13.85 -9.39
CA TYR A 158 23.76 -13.90 -8.99
C TYR A 158 23.66 -14.27 -7.49
N GLU A 159 22.86 -13.51 -6.74
CA GLU A 159 22.69 -13.73 -5.31
C GLU A 159 21.33 -14.35 -4.99
N ALA A 160 20.25 -13.68 -5.32
CA ALA A 160 18.92 -14.14 -5.00
C ALA A 160 17.83 -13.50 -5.87
N LYS A 161 16.72 -14.22 -6.01
CA LYS A 161 15.44 -13.69 -6.48
C LYS A 161 14.57 -13.35 -5.28
N SER A 162 14.00 -12.14 -5.27
CA SER A 162 13.04 -11.71 -4.27
C SER A 162 11.69 -11.49 -4.93
N THR A 163 10.64 -12.04 -4.33
CA THR A 163 9.26 -11.93 -4.82
C THR A 163 8.41 -11.31 -3.71
N TYR A 164 7.80 -10.19 -4.03
CA TYR A 164 6.89 -9.47 -3.14
C TYR A 164 5.49 -9.60 -3.67
N SER A 165 4.58 -10.08 -2.82
CA SER A 165 3.18 -10.32 -3.18
C SER A 165 2.43 -9.01 -3.39
N PRO A 166 1.52 -8.94 -4.37
CA PRO A 166 0.62 -7.81 -4.48
C PRO A 166 -0.41 -7.80 -3.35
N THR A 167 -0.89 -6.62 -3.00
CA THR A 167 -2.06 -6.45 -2.14
C THR A 167 -3.27 -6.24 -3.01
N ALA A 168 -4.27 -7.12 -2.91
CA ALA A 168 -5.49 -7.00 -3.68
C ALA A 168 -6.25 -5.71 -3.34
N GLU A 169 -6.76 -5.04 -4.36
CA GLU A 169 -7.74 -3.99 -4.18
C GLU A 169 -9.06 -4.60 -3.70
N LYS A 170 -9.70 -4.00 -2.68
CA LYS A 170 -11.02 -4.40 -2.21
C LYS A 170 -11.98 -3.26 -2.41
N ILE A 171 -13.04 -3.50 -3.19
CA ILE A 171 -14.07 -2.52 -3.47
C ILE A 171 -15.44 -3.01 -2.98
N ALA A 172 -16.22 -2.11 -2.37
CA ALA A 172 -17.63 -2.33 -2.11
C ALA A 172 -18.44 -1.94 -3.35
N VAL A 173 -19.39 -2.79 -3.73
CA VAL A 173 -20.32 -2.55 -4.83
C VAL A 173 -21.72 -2.43 -4.24
N GLY A 174 -22.36 -1.28 -4.42
CA GLY A 174 -23.67 -1.00 -3.90
C GLY A 174 -24.74 -1.91 -4.51
N THR A 175 -25.62 -2.45 -3.64
CA THR A 175 -26.76 -3.27 -4.02
C THR A 175 -28.11 -2.71 -3.52
N LYS A 176 -28.10 -1.55 -2.82
CA LYS A 176 -29.30 -0.89 -2.34
C LYS A 176 -30.09 -0.32 -3.51
N LYS A 177 -31.23 -0.93 -3.82
CA LYS A 177 -32.15 -0.40 -4.84
C LYS A 177 -32.61 1.01 -4.46
N VAL A 178 -32.36 1.96 -5.33
CA VAL A 178 -32.91 3.31 -5.22
C VAL A 178 -34.39 3.22 -5.59
N GLN A 179 -35.30 3.46 -4.64
CA GLN A 179 -36.71 3.59 -4.96
C GLN A 179 -36.86 4.89 -5.77
N THR A 180 -37.17 4.76 -7.04
CA THR A 180 -37.61 5.91 -7.86
C THR A 180 -38.89 6.44 -7.20
N PRO A 181 -38.96 7.72 -6.84
CA PRO A 181 -40.22 8.27 -6.33
C PRO A 181 -41.33 8.00 -7.34
N THR A 182 -42.41 7.34 -6.91
CA THR A 182 -43.59 7.18 -7.73
C THR A 182 -44.05 8.60 -8.11
N PRO A 183 -44.30 8.89 -9.40
CA PRO A 183 -44.86 10.20 -9.79
C PRO A 183 -46.10 10.44 -8.97
N GLN A 184 -46.10 11.47 -8.16
CA GLN A 184 -47.30 11.92 -7.44
C GLN A 184 -48.32 12.33 -8.49
N PRO A 185 -49.56 11.81 -8.46
CA PRO A 185 -50.60 12.29 -9.37
C PRO A 185 -50.66 13.79 -9.29
N PRO A 186 -50.95 14.49 -10.40
CA PRO A 186 -51.15 15.95 -10.37
C PRO A 186 -52.15 16.32 -9.29
N ALA A 187 -51.81 17.28 -8.45
CA ALA A 187 -52.76 17.83 -7.48
C ALA A 187 -54.03 18.27 -8.23
N ALA A 188 -55.19 17.80 -7.78
CA ALA A 188 -56.48 18.22 -8.31
C ALA A 188 -56.53 19.75 -8.30
N GLU A 189 -56.86 20.31 -9.44
CA GLU A 189 -57.11 21.72 -9.60
C GLU A 189 -58.19 22.15 -8.60
N PRO A 190 -58.03 23.27 -7.88
CA PRO A 190 -59.07 23.68 -6.93
C PRO A 190 -60.36 24.03 -7.71
N GLU A 191 -61.43 23.31 -7.39
CA GLU A 191 -62.78 23.64 -7.88
C GLU A 191 -63.08 25.10 -7.52
N ASN A 192 -63.37 25.90 -8.56
CA ASN A 192 -63.88 27.25 -8.36
C ASN A 192 -65.21 27.19 -7.58
N PRO A 193 -65.39 28.00 -6.55
CA PRO A 193 -66.69 28.10 -5.87
C PRO A 193 -67.75 28.65 -6.85
N PRO A 194 -69.07 28.23 -6.70
CA PRO A 194 -70.16 28.71 -7.55
C PRO A 194 -70.29 30.21 -7.48
N ALA A 195 -70.55 30.84 -8.63
CA ALA A 195 -70.80 32.24 -8.73
C ALA A 195 -72.07 32.62 -7.90
N GLU A 196 -71.92 33.54 -6.96
CA GLU A 196 -73.07 34.22 -6.27
C GLU A 196 -73.88 35.06 -7.26
N GLU A 197 -75.18 34.72 -7.36
CA GLU A 197 -76.16 35.53 -8.10
C GLU A 197 -76.26 36.96 -7.48
N THR A 198 -75.91 37.93 -8.24
CA THR A 198 -76.18 39.35 -7.84
C THR A 198 -77.62 39.69 -8.12
N PRO A 199 -78.36 40.31 -7.18
CA PRO A 199 -79.73 40.76 -7.43
C PRO A 199 -79.76 42.00 -8.38
N ASP A 200 -80.70 41.91 -9.32
CA ASP A 200 -81.12 42.95 -10.26
C ASP A 200 -81.57 44.22 -9.54
N ILE A 201 -80.89 45.32 -9.72
CA ILE A 201 -81.39 46.63 -9.29
C ILE A 201 -81.50 47.53 -10.55
N GLY A 202 -82.74 47.82 -10.81
CA GLY A 202 -83.33 48.53 -11.91
C GLY A 202 -82.62 49.77 -12.35
N THR A 203 -82.74 49.94 -13.61
CA THR A 203 -82.54 51.12 -14.44
C THR A 203 -83.12 52.41 -13.88
N THR A 204 -82.31 53.51 -13.84
CA THR A 204 -82.76 54.86 -14.08
C THR A 204 -81.65 55.59 -14.85
N GLU A 205 -82.02 55.93 -16.04
CA GLU A 205 -81.33 56.83 -16.97
C GLU A 205 -81.34 58.27 -16.46
N PRO A 206 -80.32 59.05 -16.57
CA PRO A 206 -80.40 60.51 -16.61
C PRO A 206 -79.88 61.06 -17.92
N THR A 207 -80.75 61.92 -18.49
CA THR A 207 -80.66 62.80 -19.61
C THR A 207 -79.40 63.67 -19.61
N PRO A 208 -78.87 64.05 -20.78
CA PRO A 208 -77.66 64.85 -20.88
C PRO A 208 -77.97 66.40 -20.76
N PRO A 209 -77.04 67.18 -20.20
CA PRO A 209 -77.14 68.64 -20.27
C PRO A 209 -76.51 69.11 -21.55
N GLN A 210 -77.22 70.08 -22.18
CA GLN A 210 -76.78 70.87 -23.29
C GLN A 210 -75.90 72.04 -22.82
N THR A 211 -74.90 72.25 -23.64
CA THR A 211 -74.22 73.50 -24.03
C THR A 211 -74.48 74.81 -23.28
N GLU A 212 -73.45 75.47 -22.84
CA GLU A 212 -72.91 76.77 -23.33
C GLU A 212 -71.40 76.82 -23.08
#